data_84c9609c82041e1f02f5bd70dc51870b
#
_entry.id   84c9609c82041e1f02f5bd70dc51870b
#
_cell.length_a   1.000
_cell.length_b   1.000
_cell.length_c   1.000
_cell.angle_alpha   90.00
_cell.angle_beta   90.00
_cell.angle_gamma   90.00
#
_symmetry.space_group_name_H-M   'P 1'
#
loop_
_entity.id
_entity.type
_entity.pdbx_description
1 polymer ?
#
loop_
_entity_poly.entity_id
_entity_poly.type
_entity_poly.pdbx_seq_one_letter_code
_entity_poly.pdbx_strand_id
1 'polypeptide(L)'
;MDIHPSCVIGKGIMIDHATRVVIGERVLIGDNISLLHSVTIIAPKVEDLIVIEDDVLISAGASIIGNINIKKGAKVGAGSLVIENVSEGSTVVGVPSRQL
;
A
#
# COMPACT_ATOMS: atom_id res chain seq x y z
N MET A 1 -8.31 -11.81 -6.15
CA MET A 1 -7.77 -10.44 -6.12
C MET A 1 -8.87 -9.46 -6.46
N ASP A 2 -8.99 -8.41 -5.67
CA ASP A 2 -10.10 -7.47 -5.76
C ASP A 2 -9.54 -6.06 -5.90
N ILE A 3 -9.48 -5.55 -7.12
CA ILE A 3 -8.96 -4.21 -7.39
C ILE A 3 -10.09 -3.34 -7.95
N HIS A 4 -10.40 -2.26 -7.26
CA HIS A 4 -11.48 -1.36 -7.70
C HIS A 4 -11.13 -0.75 -9.07
N PRO A 5 -12.09 -0.68 -10.01
CA PRO A 5 -11.81 -0.16 -11.35
C PRO A 5 -11.31 1.28 -11.40
N SER A 6 -11.62 2.10 -10.39
CA SER A 6 -11.13 3.49 -10.34
C SER A 6 -9.70 3.61 -9.84
N CYS A 7 -9.10 2.52 -9.40
CA CYS A 7 -7.70 2.54 -8.96
C CYS A 7 -6.79 2.84 -10.16
N VAL A 8 -5.85 3.76 -9.98
CA VAL A 8 -4.86 4.09 -11.00
C VAL A 8 -3.54 3.40 -10.65
N ILE A 9 -3.07 2.55 -11.53
CA ILE A 9 -1.88 1.71 -11.30
C ILE A 9 -0.84 1.99 -12.37
N GLY A 10 0.39 2.25 -11.96
CA GLY A 10 1.50 2.51 -12.86
C GLY A 10 2.06 1.23 -13.50
N LYS A 11 3.30 1.30 -13.95
CA LYS A 11 3.99 0.22 -14.65
C LYS A 11 4.83 -0.62 -13.69
N GLY A 12 5.09 -1.86 -14.09
CA GLY A 12 6.01 -2.72 -13.35
C GLY A 12 5.46 -3.19 -12.00
N ILE A 13 4.17 -3.31 -11.88
CA ILE A 13 3.56 -3.85 -10.67
C ILE A 13 3.84 -5.34 -10.57
N MET A 14 4.39 -5.75 -9.45
CA MET A 14 4.59 -7.16 -9.14
C MET A 14 3.67 -7.56 -8.01
N ILE A 15 2.79 -8.53 -8.27
CA ILE A 15 1.87 -9.05 -7.25
C ILE A 15 2.18 -10.52 -7.06
N ASP A 16 2.67 -10.86 -5.86
CA ASP A 16 3.09 -12.22 -5.53
C ASP A 16 1.87 -13.11 -5.30
N HIS A 17 1.72 -14.12 -6.16
CA HIS A 17 0.66 -15.14 -6.10
C HIS A 17 -0.76 -14.59 -6.03
N ALA A 18 -0.94 -13.29 -6.05
CA ALA A 18 -2.20 -12.58 -6.24
C ALA A 18 -3.35 -13.02 -5.33
N THR A 19 -3.07 -13.71 -4.22
CA THR A 19 -4.12 -14.16 -3.33
C THR A 19 -4.48 -13.10 -2.31
N ARG A 20 -5.79 -12.78 -2.21
CA ARG A 20 -6.34 -11.88 -1.19
C ARG A 20 -5.75 -10.47 -1.20
N VAL A 21 -5.40 -9.97 -2.37
CA VAL A 21 -5.06 -8.56 -2.51
C VAL A 21 -6.35 -7.78 -2.74
N VAL A 22 -6.62 -6.81 -1.87
CA VAL A 22 -7.81 -5.95 -1.96
C VAL A 22 -7.35 -4.51 -2.06
N ILE A 23 -7.70 -3.85 -3.16
CA ILE A 23 -7.39 -2.43 -3.37
C ILE A 23 -8.69 -1.71 -3.66
N GLY A 24 -9.08 -0.82 -2.76
CA GLY A 24 -10.32 -0.06 -2.88
C GLY A 24 -10.25 1.10 -3.85
N GLU A 25 -11.30 1.89 -3.90
CA GLU A 25 -11.33 3.10 -4.70
C GLU A 25 -10.46 4.19 -4.09
N ARG A 26 -10.14 5.22 -4.87
CA ARG A 26 -9.33 6.37 -4.47
C ARG A 26 -7.92 5.96 -4.05
N VAL A 27 -7.32 5.05 -4.81
CA VAL A 27 -5.94 4.62 -4.60
C VAL A 27 -5.15 4.89 -5.87
N LEU A 28 -4.04 5.61 -5.74
CA LEU A 28 -3.09 5.86 -6.82
C LEU A 28 -1.81 5.12 -6.53
N ILE A 29 -1.41 4.24 -7.43
CA ILE A 29 -0.22 3.39 -7.27
C ILE A 29 0.78 3.74 -8.36
N GLY A 30 2.00 4.07 -7.96
CA GLY A 30 3.06 4.45 -8.89
C GLY A 30 3.67 3.25 -9.61
N ASP A 31 4.93 3.44 -10.06
CA ASP A 31 5.64 2.44 -10.84
C ASP A 31 6.51 1.55 -9.95
N ASN A 32 6.73 0.31 -10.41
CA ASN A 32 7.64 -0.65 -9.76
C ASN A 32 7.24 -0.94 -8.30
N ILE A 33 5.97 -1.19 -8.08
CA ILE A 33 5.44 -1.53 -6.76
C ILE A 33 5.41 -3.04 -6.61
N SER A 34 5.84 -3.52 -5.44
CA SER A 34 5.72 -4.94 -5.10
C SER A 34 4.67 -5.12 -4.02
N LEU A 35 3.65 -5.90 -4.32
CA LEU A 35 2.60 -6.28 -3.38
C LEU A 35 2.68 -7.77 -3.14
N LEU A 36 2.87 -8.16 -1.89
CA LEU A 36 2.83 -9.57 -1.54
C LEU A 36 1.39 -9.99 -1.24
N HIS A 37 1.18 -11.23 -0.84
CA HIS A 37 -0.17 -11.75 -0.66
C HIS A 37 -0.89 -11.13 0.54
N SER A 38 -2.21 -11.16 0.51
CA SER A 38 -3.08 -10.69 1.62
C SER A 38 -2.91 -9.21 1.96
N VAL A 39 -2.56 -8.38 0.99
CA VAL A 39 -2.44 -6.93 1.18
C VAL A 39 -3.81 -6.28 1.04
N THR A 40 -4.13 -5.35 1.93
CA THR A 40 -5.36 -4.57 1.90
C THR A 40 -5.04 -3.08 1.87
N ILE A 41 -5.60 -2.36 0.89
CA ILE A 41 -5.39 -0.92 0.72
C ILE A 41 -6.77 -0.27 0.58
N ILE A 42 -7.20 0.47 1.59
CA ILE A 42 -8.55 1.03 1.64
C ILE A 42 -8.53 2.48 2.13
N ALA A 43 -9.21 3.35 1.37
CA ALA A 43 -9.48 4.73 1.75
C ALA A 43 -10.96 4.79 2.20
N PRO A 44 -11.25 4.72 3.51
CA PRO A 44 -12.61 4.50 4.00
C PRO A 44 -13.56 5.68 3.82
N LYS A 45 -13.04 6.91 3.83
CA LYS A 45 -13.88 8.11 3.71
C LYS A 45 -13.83 8.68 2.33
N VAL A 46 -14.90 9.35 1.92
CA VAL A 46 -14.99 9.95 0.57
C VAL A 46 -13.84 10.93 0.31
N GLU A 47 -13.39 11.66 1.32
CA GLU A 47 -12.29 12.61 1.20
C GLU A 47 -10.91 11.97 1.29
N ASP A 48 -10.82 10.70 1.63
CA ASP A 48 -9.53 10.03 1.77
C ASP A 48 -8.97 9.63 0.41
N LEU A 49 -7.64 9.72 0.30
CA LEU A 49 -6.90 9.31 -0.88
C LEU A 49 -5.63 8.61 -0.43
N ILE A 50 -5.35 7.45 -1.00
CA ILE A 50 -4.09 6.75 -0.76
C ILE A 50 -3.21 6.92 -2.00
N VAL A 51 -2.00 7.44 -1.79
CA VAL A 51 -1.00 7.57 -2.84
C VAL A 51 0.20 6.72 -2.45
N ILE A 52 0.55 5.76 -3.30
CA ILE A 52 1.74 4.93 -3.13
C ILE A 52 2.70 5.32 -4.24
N GLU A 53 3.81 5.95 -3.88
CA GLU A 53 4.80 6.42 -4.84
C GLU A 53 5.64 5.25 -5.36
N ASP A 54 6.59 5.55 -6.24
CA ASP A 54 7.35 4.53 -6.94
C ASP A 54 8.26 3.69 -6.02
N ASP A 55 8.58 2.49 -6.44
CA ASP A 55 9.58 1.62 -5.81
C ASP A 55 9.23 1.23 -4.36
N VAL A 56 7.95 1.13 -4.05
CA VAL A 56 7.48 0.75 -2.70
C VAL A 56 7.26 -0.75 -2.63
N LEU A 57 7.66 -1.35 -1.50
CA LEU A 57 7.40 -2.76 -1.19
C LEU A 57 6.37 -2.84 -0.07
N ILE A 58 5.29 -3.57 -0.32
CA ILE A 58 4.26 -3.83 0.70
C ILE A 58 4.22 -5.33 0.94
N SER A 59 4.64 -5.73 2.14
CA SER A 59 4.82 -7.13 2.49
C SER A 59 3.50 -7.82 2.85
N ALA A 60 3.56 -9.14 2.94
CA ALA A 60 2.39 -9.98 3.13
C ALA A 60 1.57 -9.60 4.36
N GLY A 61 0.26 -9.58 4.21
CA GLY A 61 -0.67 -9.31 5.31
C GLY A 61 -0.74 -7.85 5.75
N ALA A 62 -0.02 -6.95 5.10
CA ALA A 62 -0.06 -5.54 5.46
C ALA A 62 -1.40 -4.91 5.10
N SER A 63 -1.85 -3.96 5.93
CA SER A 63 -3.06 -3.18 5.68
C SER A 63 -2.71 -1.71 5.68
N ILE A 64 -3.20 -0.98 4.67
CA ILE A 64 -3.00 0.46 4.55
C ILE A 64 -4.39 1.08 4.52
N ILE A 65 -4.74 1.80 5.57
CA ILE A 65 -6.10 2.31 5.77
C ILE A 65 -6.07 3.78 6.19
N GLY A 66 -6.76 4.61 5.43
CA GLY A 66 -6.89 6.02 5.77
C GLY A 66 -6.57 6.95 4.62
N ASN A 67 -6.17 8.16 4.94
CA ASN A 67 -5.72 9.19 3.99
C ASN A 67 -4.20 9.23 4.06
N ILE A 68 -3.53 8.47 3.18
CA ILE A 68 -2.13 8.10 3.41
C ILE A 68 -1.30 8.32 2.15
N ASN A 69 -0.10 8.87 2.34
CA ASN A 69 0.96 8.90 1.35
C ASN A 69 2.08 7.96 1.78
N ILE A 70 2.41 7.00 0.94
CA ILE A 70 3.59 6.16 1.11
C ILE A 70 4.62 6.62 0.09
N LYS A 71 5.68 7.21 0.56
CA LYS A 71 6.65 7.89 -0.29
C LYS A 71 7.61 6.91 -0.94
N LYS A 72 8.28 7.39 -1.98
CA LYS A 72 9.16 6.60 -2.84
C LYS A 72 10.16 5.76 -2.04
N GLY A 73 10.31 4.51 -2.44
CA GLY A 73 11.29 3.59 -1.87
C GLY A 73 10.97 3.07 -0.48
N ALA A 74 9.81 3.42 0.07
CA ALA A 74 9.42 2.96 1.40
C ALA A 74 9.12 1.46 1.40
N LYS A 75 9.24 0.84 2.57
CA LYS A 75 8.94 -0.57 2.76
C LYS A 75 7.98 -0.74 3.92
N VAL A 76 6.94 -1.52 3.70
CA VAL A 76 5.95 -1.84 4.73
C VAL A 76 6.13 -3.30 5.12
N GLY A 77 6.46 -3.55 6.38
CA GLY A 77 6.71 -4.89 6.89
C GLY A 77 5.47 -5.77 6.92
N ALA A 78 5.71 -7.08 6.99
CA ALA A 78 4.62 -8.06 6.99
C ALA A 78 3.67 -7.85 8.18
N GLY A 79 2.38 -7.98 7.93
CA GLY A 79 1.34 -7.84 8.95
C GLY A 79 1.17 -6.46 9.54
N SER A 80 1.84 -5.45 8.97
CA SER A 80 1.77 -4.08 9.51
C SER A 80 0.42 -3.42 9.22
N LEU A 81 0.00 -2.56 10.13
CA LEU A 81 -1.16 -1.69 9.93
C LEU A 81 -0.67 -0.26 9.76
N VAL A 82 -0.77 0.29 8.56
CA VAL A 82 -0.34 1.65 8.24
C VAL A 82 -1.55 2.57 8.27
N ILE A 83 -1.54 3.52 9.20
CA ILE A 83 -2.60 4.52 9.36
C ILE A 83 -2.07 5.95 9.30
N GLU A 84 -0.79 6.11 9.00
CA GLU A 84 -0.12 7.41 8.88
C GLU A 84 0.81 7.39 7.66
N ASN A 85 1.20 8.58 7.22
CA ASN A 85 2.12 8.72 6.09
C ASN A 85 3.45 8.05 6.39
N VAL A 86 4.08 7.51 5.34
CA VAL A 86 5.38 6.86 5.43
C VAL A 86 6.39 7.67 4.65
N SER A 87 7.49 8.03 5.29
CA SER A 87 8.54 8.87 4.70
C SER A 87 9.31 8.11 3.62
N GLU A 88 9.90 8.87 2.70
CA GLU A 88 10.70 8.33 1.62
C GLU A 88 11.82 7.43 2.16
N GLY A 89 11.96 6.24 1.57
CA GLY A 89 13.01 5.29 1.93
C GLY A 89 12.87 4.64 3.31
N SER A 90 11.81 4.96 4.06
CA SER A 90 11.62 4.42 5.41
C SER A 90 11.10 3.00 5.38
N THR A 91 11.41 2.24 6.43
CA THR A 91 10.80 0.96 6.69
C THR A 91 9.91 1.07 7.93
N VAL A 92 8.66 0.67 7.80
CA VAL A 92 7.71 0.68 8.93
C VAL A 92 7.22 -0.72 9.22
N VAL A 93 7.03 -1.02 10.50
CA VAL A 93 6.53 -2.33 10.95
C VAL A 93 5.63 -2.16 12.17
N GLY A 94 4.73 -3.10 12.35
CA GLY A 94 3.92 -3.23 13.56
C GLY A 94 2.47 -2.83 13.38
N VAL A 95 1.71 -2.93 14.49
CA VAL A 95 0.28 -2.61 14.56
C VAL A 95 0.04 -1.71 15.76
N PRO A 96 -0.14 -0.39 15.58
CA PRO A 96 0.07 0.36 14.33
C PRO A 96 1.56 0.42 13.95
N SER A 97 1.81 0.67 12.66
CA SER A 97 3.19 0.66 12.16
C SER A 97 4.01 1.81 12.72
N ARG A 98 5.31 1.53 12.90
CA ARG A 98 6.30 2.51 13.35
C ARG A 98 7.52 2.43 12.46
N GLN A 99 8.16 3.55 12.26
CA GLN A 99 9.40 3.61 11.51
C GLN A 99 10.54 2.95 12.30
N LEU A 100 11.28 2.09 11.63
CA LEU A 100 12.48 1.46 12.19
C LEU A 100 13.63 2.46 12.27
#